data_b187a11c014d44a29c54988c9c9152e3
#
_entry.id   b187a11c014d44a29c54988c9c9152e3
#
_cell.length_a   1.000
_cell.length_b   1.000
_cell.length_c   1.000
_cell.angle_alpha   90.00
_cell.angle_beta   90.00
_cell.angle_gamma   90.00
#
_symmetry.space_group_name_H-M   'P 1'
#
loop_
_entity.id
_entity.type
_entity.pdbx_description
1 polymer ?
#
loop_
_entity_poly.entity_id
_entity_poly.type
_entity_poly.pdbx_seq_one_letter_code
_entity_poly.pdbx_strand_id
1 'polypeptide(L)'
;MNSAHNPTYDAALAAKFASAARHSRLVRILRVSVPATVIVAMAVIIYIAFFNKFRIPELPLTVENMVVSGTKITMESPHLSGFTPDQRPYELWAKTATQDVTDPDHVDLKDLRAKVLMEDQSTLFLDARTGRFDNKQQQLDLHKDIFLRTSSGYEARLNSAFVDMGKGTVSSDERVDVKLTNGTLTADKLRITEGGDVIRFEGNVVMHLDKLDDPAAAQPAPVEPAPSAKSKNKSANSK
;
A
#
# COMPACT_ATOMS: atom_id res chain seq x y z
N MET A 1 -9.48 82.65 -60.76
CA MET A 1 -8.86 82.14 -59.52
C MET A 1 -8.34 80.74 -59.85
N ASN A 2 -7.03 80.65 -60.20
CA ASN A 2 -6.37 79.39 -60.55
C ASN A 2 -5.90 78.66 -59.24
N SER A 3 -6.55 77.58 -58.92
CA SER A 3 -6.05 76.68 -57.89
C SER A 3 -4.85 75.90 -58.43
N ALA A 4 -3.67 76.30 -58.01
CA ALA A 4 -2.40 75.56 -58.36
C ALA A 4 -2.50 74.12 -57.78
N HIS A 5 -2.66 73.19 -58.71
CA HIS A 5 -2.59 71.81 -58.48
C HIS A 5 -1.08 71.41 -58.18
N ASN A 6 -0.78 71.11 -56.97
CA ASN A 6 0.62 70.87 -56.56
C ASN A 6 0.90 69.32 -56.63
N PRO A 7 1.58 68.88 -57.72
CA PRO A 7 1.71 67.43 -58.00
C PRO A 7 2.58 66.67 -56.98
N THR A 8 3.34 67.37 -56.14
CA THR A 8 4.16 66.77 -55.08
C THR A 8 3.31 66.38 -53.86
N TYR A 9 2.16 67.06 -53.66
CA TYR A 9 1.25 66.75 -52.53
C TYR A 9 0.43 65.49 -52.82
N ASP A 10 0.01 65.30 -54.07
CA ASP A 10 -0.76 64.16 -54.53
C ASP A 10 0.09 62.88 -54.54
N ALA A 11 1.35 62.99 -54.88
CA ALA A 11 2.29 61.84 -54.87
C ALA A 11 2.58 61.37 -53.42
N ALA A 12 2.70 62.30 -52.48
CA ALA A 12 2.91 61.97 -51.06
C ALA A 12 1.66 61.36 -50.37
N LEU A 13 0.47 61.81 -50.79
CA LEU A 13 -0.80 61.22 -50.36
C LEU A 13 -0.99 59.79 -50.92
N ALA A 14 -0.71 59.60 -52.22
CA ALA A 14 -0.78 58.28 -52.87
C ALA A 14 0.16 57.25 -52.23
N ALA A 15 1.38 57.68 -51.86
CA ALA A 15 2.31 56.79 -51.16
C ALA A 15 1.84 56.37 -49.76
N LYS A 16 1.20 57.29 -49.03
CA LYS A 16 0.61 56.98 -47.71
C LYS A 16 -0.62 56.05 -47.81
N PHE A 17 -1.44 56.22 -48.86
CA PHE A 17 -2.58 55.33 -49.11
C PHE A 17 -2.13 53.95 -49.59
N ALA A 18 -1.03 53.85 -50.36
CA ALA A 18 -0.49 52.57 -50.80
C ALA A 18 0.10 51.73 -49.61
N SER A 19 0.72 52.39 -48.62
CA SER A 19 1.22 51.73 -47.44
C SER A 19 0.06 51.28 -46.52
N ALA A 20 -1.00 52.09 -46.38
CA ALA A 20 -2.19 51.74 -45.62
C ALA A 20 -2.96 50.55 -46.26
N ALA A 21 -3.04 50.49 -47.59
CA ALA A 21 -3.67 49.38 -48.29
C ALA A 21 -2.92 48.06 -48.15
N ARG A 22 -1.58 48.09 -48.04
CA ARG A 22 -0.74 46.90 -47.76
C ARG A 22 -0.99 46.40 -46.31
N HIS A 23 -1.07 47.31 -45.36
CA HIS A 23 -1.36 46.97 -43.96
C HIS A 23 -2.78 46.35 -43.79
N SER A 24 -3.76 46.87 -44.49
CA SER A 24 -5.13 46.33 -44.45
C SER A 24 -5.23 44.92 -45.07
N ARG A 25 -4.48 44.64 -46.12
CA ARG A 25 -4.43 43.28 -46.70
C ARG A 25 -3.71 42.31 -45.77
N LEU A 26 -2.60 42.76 -45.16
CA LEU A 26 -1.81 41.94 -44.22
C LEU A 26 -2.65 41.59 -42.99
N VAL A 27 -3.40 42.53 -42.41
CA VAL A 27 -4.32 42.30 -41.30
C VAL A 27 -5.45 41.33 -41.67
N ARG A 28 -6.01 41.46 -42.90
CA ARG A 28 -7.04 40.52 -43.36
C ARG A 28 -6.51 39.12 -43.60
N ILE A 29 -5.29 38.99 -44.13
CA ILE A 29 -4.61 37.67 -44.26
C ILE A 29 -4.28 37.09 -42.88
N LEU A 30 -3.76 37.90 -41.96
CA LEU A 30 -3.42 37.46 -40.61
C LEU A 30 -4.63 37.01 -39.81
N ARG A 31 -5.80 37.71 -39.98
CA ARG A 31 -7.05 37.36 -39.32
C ARG A 31 -7.59 35.97 -39.74
N VAL A 32 -7.23 35.49 -40.92
CA VAL A 32 -7.62 34.17 -41.43
C VAL A 32 -6.52 33.12 -41.20
N SER A 33 -5.24 33.52 -41.41
CA SER A 33 -4.13 32.57 -41.30
C SER A 33 -3.88 32.11 -39.87
N VAL A 34 -4.03 32.99 -38.90
CA VAL A 34 -3.80 32.59 -37.49
C VAL A 34 -4.79 31.50 -37.01
N PRO A 35 -6.11 31.66 -37.19
CA PRO A 35 -7.00 30.55 -36.82
C PRO A 35 -6.84 29.31 -37.67
N ALA A 36 -6.47 29.48 -38.96
CA ALA A 36 -6.21 28.33 -39.84
C ALA A 36 -5.00 27.55 -39.41
N THR A 37 -3.88 28.19 -39.01
CA THR A 37 -2.71 27.50 -38.48
C THR A 37 -2.99 26.79 -37.14
N VAL A 38 -3.78 27.39 -36.28
CA VAL A 38 -4.20 26.75 -35.03
C VAL A 38 -5.06 25.50 -35.29
N ILE A 39 -5.99 25.60 -36.25
CA ILE A 39 -6.82 24.44 -36.63
C ILE A 39 -5.97 23.33 -37.24
N VAL A 40 -5.02 23.66 -38.10
CA VAL A 40 -4.10 22.67 -38.70
C VAL A 40 -3.21 22.04 -37.63
N ALA A 41 -2.63 22.83 -36.73
CA ALA A 41 -1.82 22.33 -35.63
C ALA A 41 -2.64 21.39 -34.72
N MET A 42 -3.86 21.76 -34.41
CA MET A 42 -4.76 20.93 -33.61
C MET A 42 -5.15 19.63 -34.33
N ALA A 43 -5.42 19.70 -35.63
CA ALA A 43 -5.70 18.53 -36.44
C ALA A 43 -4.48 17.58 -36.52
N VAL A 44 -3.26 18.11 -36.61
CA VAL A 44 -2.03 17.33 -36.61
C VAL A 44 -1.83 16.65 -35.23
N ILE A 45 -2.09 17.36 -34.13
CA ILE A 45 -2.00 16.79 -32.79
C ILE A 45 -3.04 15.67 -32.62
N ILE A 46 -4.28 15.89 -33.05
CA ILE A 46 -5.34 14.88 -33.00
C ILE A 46 -4.99 13.68 -33.90
N TYR A 47 -4.45 13.94 -35.10
CA TYR A 47 -3.99 12.87 -35.99
C TYR A 47 -2.89 12.04 -35.35
N ILE A 48 -1.88 12.68 -34.75
CA ILE A 48 -0.79 12.00 -34.05
C ILE A 48 -1.36 11.23 -32.85
N ALA A 49 -2.25 11.80 -32.08
CA ALA A 49 -2.86 11.15 -30.91
C ALA A 49 -3.74 9.92 -31.27
N PHE A 50 -4.46 10.00 -32.39
CA PHE A 50 -5.39 8.93 -32.79
C PHE A 50 -4.74 7.86 -33.69
N PHE A 51 -3.85 8.26 -34.60
CA PHE A 51 -3.27 7.35 -35.58
C PHE A 51 -1.88 6.86 -35.21
N ASN A 52 -1.13 7.64 -34.43
CA ASN A 52 0.10 7.15 -33.85
C ASN A 52 -0.29 6.39 -32.58
N LYS A 53 -0.63 5.11 -32.70
CA LYS A 53 -0.43 4.18 -31.60
C LYS A 53 1.04 4.35 -31.25
N PHE A 54 1.32 5.02 -30.12
CA PHE A 54 2.65 5.21 -29.60
C PHE A 54 3.34 3.84 -29.60
N ARG A 55 4.04 3.53 -30.65
CA ARG A 55 5.18 2.63 -30.54
C ARG A 55 6.18 3.45 -29.75
N ILE A 56 6.11 3.28 -28.45
CA ILE A 56 7.19 3.71 -27.57
C ILE A 56 8.42 3.02 -28.19
N PRO A 57 9.39 3.77 -28.75
CA PRO A 57 10.65 3.13 -29.12
C PRO A 57 11.11 2.46 -27.84
N GLU A 58 11.47 1.17 -27.94
CA GLU A 58 12.13 0.46 -26.88
C GLU A 58 13.43 1.21 -26.58
N LEU A 59 13.32 2.26 -25.79
CA LEU A 59 14.48 2.88 -25.16
C LEU A 59 15.02 1.78 -24.24
N PRO A 60 16.26 1.35 -24.42
CA PRO A 60 16.92 0.50 -23.45
C PRO A 60 17.14 1.34 -22.19
N LEU A 61 16.08 1.52 -21.42
CA LEU A 61 16.18 2.03 -20.06
C LEU A 61 16.75 0.88 -19.26
N THR A 62 18.04 0.80 -19.21
CA THR A 62 18.76 0.04 -18.21
C THR A 62 18.54 0.76 -16.89
N VAL A 63 17.34 0.64 -16.33
CA VAL A 63 17.14 0.91 -14.92
C VAL A 63 17.79 -0.26 -14.22
N GLU A 64 18.78 -0.02 -13.44
CA GLU A 64 19.78 -0.94 -12.89
C GLU A 64 19.21 -2.18 -12.17
N ASN A 65 17.88 -2.30 -12.03
CA ASN A 65 17.18 -3.41 -11.38
C ASN A 65 15.89 -3.84 -12.10
N MET A 66 15.71 -3.54 -13.39
CA MET A 66 14.50 -3.90 -14.13
C MET A 66 14.85 -4.68 -15.40
N VAL A 67 14.37 -5.92 -15.51
CA VAL A 67 14.52 -6.77 -16.69
C VAL A 67 13.17 -6.90 -17.40
N VAL A 68 13.12 -6.44 -18.64
CA VAL A 68 11.95 -6.61 -19.51
C VAL A 68 12.17 -7.82 -20.40
N SER A 69 11.33 -8.84 -20.27
CA SER A 69 11.37 -10.05 -21.10
C SER A 69 9.99 -10.29 -21.72
N GLY A 70 9.84 -9.96 -23.00
CA GLY A 70 8.57 -10.07 -23.71
C GLY A 70 7.50 -9.13 -23.14
N THR A 71 6.37 -9.70 -22.68
CA THR A 71 5.27 -8.95 -22.03
C THR A 71 5.46 -8.78 -20.53
N LYS A 72 6.54 -9.33 -19.94
CA LYS A 72 6.75 -9.33 -18.48
C LYS A 72 7.83 -8.35 -18.08
N ILE A 73 7.52 -7.54 -17.10
CA ILE A 73 8.44 -6.63 -16.44
C ILE A 73 8.77 -7.23 -15.07
N THR A 74 10.04 -7.48 -14.81
CA THR A 74 10.52 -7.98 -13.52
C THR A 74 11.36 -6.90 -12.85
N MET A 75 11.01 -6.60 -11.61
CA MET A 75 11.77 -5.71 -10.72
C MET A 75 12.50 -6.55 -9.68
N GLU A 76 13.74 -6.23 -9.40
CA GLU A 76 14.51 -6.82 -8.31
C GLU A 76 14.42 -5.97 -7.06
N SER A 77 14.27 -6.64 -5.93
CA SER A 77 14.19 -6.00 -4.60
C SER A 77 13.15 -4.87 -4.49
N PRO A 78 11.90 -5.06 -4.95
CA PRO A 78 10.88 -4.04 -4.81
C PRO A 78 10.57 -3.80 -3.33
N HIS A 79 10.28 -2.54 -3.00
CA HIS A 79 9.85 -2.09 -1.68
C HIS A 79 8.59 -1.25 -1.81
N LEU A 80 7.57 -1.61 -1.06
CA LEU A 80 6.31 -0.89 -0.96
C LEU A 80 6.06 -0.52 0.50
N SER A 81 5.64 0.70 0.75
CA SER A 81 5.19 1.16 2.07
C SER A 81 3.84 1.85 1.96
N GLY A 82 3.05 1.78 3.01
CA GLY A 82 1.73 2.37 3.05
C GLY A 82 1.13 2.35 4.44
N PHE A 83 -0.18 2.60 4.49
CA PHE A 83 -0.95 2.57 5.72
C PHE A 83 -2.15 1.65 5.55
N THR A 84 -2.47 0.90 6.59
CA THR A 84 -3.72 0.14 6.69
C THR A 84 -4.92 1.09 6.79
N PRO A 85 -6.18 0.62 6.64
CA PRO A 85 -7.37 1.44 6.87
C PRO A 85 -7.37 2.14 8.23
N ASP A 86 -6.81 1.50 9.25
CA ASP A 86 -6.66 2.03 10.62
C ASP A 86 -5.41 2.89 10.80
N GLN A 87 -4.82 3.37 9.68
CA GLN A 87 -3.63 4.24 9.64
C GLN A 87 -2.36 3.67 10.28
N ARG A 88 -2.25 2.35 10.38
CA ARG A 88 -1.05 1.69 10.86
C ARG A 88 -0.04 1.53 9.70
N PRO A 89 1.22 1.88 9.89
CA PRO A 89 2.21 1.76 8.83
C PRO A 89 2.52 0.29 8.54
N TYR A 90 2.64 -0.04 7.25
CA TYR A 90 3.15 -1.31 6.79
C TYR A 90 4.26 -1.12 5.77
N GLU A 91 5.12 -2.08 5.70
CA GLU A 91 6.21 -2.17 4.73
C GLU A 91 6.24 -3.57 4.13
N LEU A 92 6.42 -3.65 2.83
CA LEU A 92 6.45 -4.88 2.06
C LEU A 92 7.70 -4.90 1.19
N TRP A 93 8.46 -5.97 1.29
CA TRP A 93 9.63 -6.23 0.43
C TRP A 93 9.44 -7.55 -0.28
N ALA A 94 9.96 -7.67 -1.47
CA ALA A 94 10.11 -8.95 -2.13
C ALA A 94 11.49 -9.04 -2.78
N LYS A 95 11.96 -10.26 -3.03
CA LYS A 95 13.19 -10.47 -3.79
C LYS A 95 12.98 -10.10 -5.26
N THR A 96 11.84 -10.49 -5.82
CA THR A 96 11.44 -10.11 -7.19
C THR A 96 9.95 -9.87 -7.25
N ALA A 97 9.55 -8.89 -8.08
CA ALA A 97 8.17 -8.66 -8.49
C ALA A 97 8.08 -8.75 -10.01
N THR A 98 7.15 -9.53 -10.51
CA THR A 98 6.92 -9.70 -11.95
C THR A 98 5.50 -9.29 -12.28
N GLN A 99 5.35 -8.37 -13.22
CA GLN A 99 4.07 -7.87 -13.71
C GLN A 99 3.97 -8.16 -15.20
N ASP A 100 2.81 -8.61 -15.66
CA ASP A 100 2.52 -8.76 -17.09
C ASP A 100 1.91 -7.47 -17.62
N VAL A 101 2.45 -6.96 -18.73
CA VAL A 101 1.94 -5.72 -19.37
C VAL A 101 0.50 -5.89 -19.86
N THR A 102 0.09 -7.12 -20.14
CA THR A 102 -1.28 -7.46 -20.57
C THR A 102 -2.26 -7.58 -19.40
N ASP A 103 -1.73 -7.77 -18.20
CA ASP A 103 -2.49 -7.85 -16.94
C ASP A 103 -1.79 -6.98 -15.85
N PRO A 104 -1.90 -5.65 -15.97
CA PRO A 104 -1.17 -4.72 -15.12
C PRO A 104 -1.71 -4.64 -13.69
N ASP A 105 -2.87 -5.22 -13.42
CA ASP A 105 -3.50 -5.19 -12.09
C ASP A 105 -2.87 -6.23 -11.15
N HIS A 106 -2.27 -7.30 -11.69
CA HIS A 106 -1.67 -8.37 -10.91
C HIS A 106 -0.13 -8.32 -10.92
N VAL A 107 0.45 -8.51 -9.75
CA VAL A 107 1.90 -8.59 -9.56
C VAL A 107 2.26 -9.88 -8.83
N ASP A 108 3.04 -10.74 -9.47
CA ASP A 108 3.59 -11.95 -8.86
C ASP A 108 4.84 -11.60 -8.05
N LEU A 109 4.85 -11.94 -6.76
CA LEU A 109 5.91 -11.66 -5.81
C LEU A 109 6.62 -12.95 -5.39
N LYS A 110 7.95 -12.90 -5.23
CA LYS A 110 8.76 -14.01 -4.73
C LYS A 110 9.58 -13.59 -3.52
N ASP A 111 9.70 -14.50 -2.56
CA ASP A 111 10.42 -14.31 -1.29
C ASP A 111 9.99 -12.97 -0.63
N LEU A 112 8.72 -12.94 -0.27
CA LEU A 112 8.03 -11.78 0.27
C LEU A 112 8.30 -11.66 1.76
N ARG A 113 8.51 -10.44 2.21
CA ARG A 113 8.56 -10.05 3.62
C ARG A 113 7.68 -8.86 3.86
N ALA A 114 6.92 -8.90 4.94
CA ALA A 114 6.13 -7.75 5.36
C ALA A 114 6.34 -7.44 6.84
N LYS A 115 6.17 -6.18 7.16
CA LYS A 115 6.20 -5.65 8.52
C LYS A 115 5.00 -4.75 8.70
N VAL A 116 4.22 -5.00 9.74
CA VAL A 116 3.01 -4.21 10.05
C VAL A 116 3.05 -3.83 11.53
N LEU A 117 2.80 -2.58 11.83
CA LEU A 117 2.61 -2.13 13.20
C LEU A 117 1.17 -2.47 13.64
N MET A 118 1.03 -3.17 14.77
CA MET A 118 -0.26 -3.55 15.35
C MET A 118 -0.75 -2.46 16.32
N GLU A 119 -2.01 -2.54 16.73
CA GLU A 119 -2.62 -1.55 17.64
C GLU A 119 -1.97 -1.56 19.03
N ASP A 120 -1.58 -2.72 19.54
CA ASP A 120 -0.86 -2.90 20.80
C ASP A 120 0.61 -2.46 20.74
N GLN A 121 1.02 -1.74 19.69
CA GLN A 121 2.40 -1.35 19.38
C GLN A 121 3.36 -2.52 19.14
N SER A 122 2.86 -3.74 19.12
CA SER A 122 3.65 -4.87 18.65
C SER A 122 3.89 -4.78 17.15
N THR A 123 4.93 -5.45 16.69
CA THR A 123 5.24 -5.52 15.25
C THR A 123 4.98 -6.94 14.76
N LEU A 124 4.15 -7.06 13.74
CA LEU A 124 3.94 -8.29 13.00
C LEU A 124 4.95 -8.38 11.84
N PHE A 125 5.67 -9.45 11.78
CA PHE A 125 6.52 -9.83 10.65
C PHE A 125 5.88 -11.01 9.93
N LEU A 126 5.88 -10.95 8.61
CA LEU A 126 5.39 -12.00 7.73
C LEU A 126 6.48 -12.32 6.71
N ASP A 127 6.76 -13.59 6.56
CA ASP A 127 7.61 -14.14 5.50
C ASP A 127 6.76 -15.11 4.66
N ALA A 128 6.84 -15.05 3.33
CA ALA A 128 6.16 -15.99 2.43
C ALA A 128 7.00 -16.22 1.18
N ARG A 129 6.98 -17.44 0.64
CA ARG A 129 7.78 -17.77 -0.54
C ARG A 129 7.23 -17.18 -1.83
N THR A 130 5.92 -17.18 -1.98
CA THR A 130 5.25 -16.62 -3.16
C THR A 130 3.98 -15.89 -2.77
N GLY A 131 3.65 -14.83 -3.50
CA GLY A 131 2.40 -14.09 -3.36
C GLY A 131 1.96 -13.51 -4.69
N ARG A 132 0.67 -13.28 -4.84
CA ARG A 132 0.08 -12.51 -5.93
C ARG A 132 -0.65 -11.33 -5.33
N PHE A 133 -0.26 -10.15 -5.73
CA PHE A 133 -0.87 -8.90 -5.31
C PHE A 133 -1.77 -8.35 -6.40
N ASP A 134 -3.04 -8.08 -6.07
CA ASP A 134 -3.97 -7.33 -6.89
C ASP A 134 -3.96 -5.87 -6.44
N ASN A 135 -3.39 -5.02 -7.28
CA ASN A 135 -3.23 -3.59 -6.99
C ASN A 135 -4.58 -2.85 -6.99
N LYS A 136 -5.55 -3.31 -7.77
CA LYS A 136 -6.86 -2.69 -7.90
C LYS A 136 -7.78 -3.00 -6.72
N GLN A 137 -7.77 -4.24 -6.28
CA GLN A 137 -8.58 -4.72 -5.16
C GLN A 137 -7.85 -4.61 -3.82
N GLN A 138 -6.56 -4.32 -3.82
CA GLN A 138 -5.68 -4.30 -2.65
C GLN A 138 -5.72 -5.64 -1.90
N GLN A 139 -5.67 -6.73 -2.66
CA GLN A 139 -5.69 -8.08 -2.14
C GLN A 139 -4.35 -8.76 -2.37
N LEU A 140 -3.93 -9.57 -1.40
CA LEU A 140 -2.69 -10.30 -1.46
C LEU A 140 -2.98 -11.79 -1.17
N ASP A 141 -2.72 -12.63 -2.16
CA ASP A 141 -2.85 -14.07 -2.05
C ASP A 141 -1.46 -14.68 -1.84
N LEU A 142 -1.25 -15.28 -0.68
CA LEU A 142 0.04 -15.82 -0.24
C LEU A 142 0.04 -17.33 -0.31
N HIS A 143 1.14 -17.90 -0.80
CA HIS A 143 1.31 -19.33 -0.92
C HIS A 143 2.71 -19.78 -0.52
N LYS A 144 2.78 -20.97 0.06
CA LYS A 144 3.98 -21.72 0.45
C LYS A 144 4.79 -21.08 1.56
N ASP A 145 5.01 -21.86 2.59
CA ASP A 145 5.90 -21.55 3.69
C ASP A 145 5.65 -20.16 4.29
N ILE A 146 4.39 -19.88 4.62
CA ILE A 146 4.02 -18.61 5.26
C ILE A 146 4.36 -18.73 6.73
N PHE A 147 5.19 -17.82 7.21
CA PHE A 147 5.59 -17.69 8.60
C PHE A 147 5.26 -16.29 9.11
N LEU A 148 4.48 -16.26 10.18
CA LEU A 148 4.17 -15.02 10.89
C LEU A 148 4.80 -15.07 12.27
N ARG A 149 5.32 -13.95 12.71
CA ARG A 149 5.79 -13.77 14.09
C ARG A 149 5.48 -12.36 14.56
N THR A 150 5.14 -12.24 15.83
CA THR A 150 4.96 -10.94 16.47
C THR A 150 6.13 -10.63 17.40
N SER A 151 6.38 -9.36 17.66
CA SER A 151 7.35 -8.95 18.67
C SER A 151 6.95 -9.37 20.09
N SER A 152 5.67 -9.68 20.32
CA SER A 152 5.13 -10.25 21.56
C SER A 152 5.38 -11.75 21.74
N GLY A 153 6.02 -12.43 20.78
CA GLY A 153 6.47 -13.81 20.88
C GLY A 153 5.48 -14.85 20.33
N TYR A 154 4.44 -14.45 19.62
CA TYR A 154 3.55 -15.37 18.91
C TYR A 154 4.16 -15.71 17.54
N GLU A 155 4.07 -16.98 17.15
CA GLU A 155 4.48 -17.46 15.85
C GLU A 155 3.36 -18.28 15.22
N ALA A 156 3.13 -18.12 13.90
CA ALA A 156 2.17 -18.94 13.16
C ALA A 156 2.78 -19.43 11.84
N ARG A 157 2.42 -20.64 11.45
CA ARG A 157 2.81 -21.27 10.18
C ARG A 157 1.58 -21.68 9.42
N LEU A 158 1.55 -21.31 8.14
CA LEU A 158 0.46 -21.58 7.21
C LEU A 158 1.03 -21.93 5.83
N ASN A 159 0.25 -22.58 4.99
CA ASN A 159 0.64 -22.84 3.61
C ASN A 159 -0.04 -21.89 2.61
N SER A 160 -1.21 -21.38 2.96
CA SER A 160 -1.91 -20.36 2.18
C SER A 160 -2.54 -19.30 3.10
N ALA A 161 -2.63 -18.07 2.61
CA ALA A 161 -3.36 -17.01 3.28
C ALA A 161 -3.84 -15.97 2.25
N PHE A 162 -5.07 -15.56 2.39
CA PHE A 162 -5.67 -14.48 1.62
C PHE A 162 -5.81 -13.25 2.51
N VAL A 163 -5.24 -12.13 2.07
CA VAL A 163 -5.23 -10.85 2.79
C VAL A 163 -5.99 -9.82 1.98
N ASP A 164 -7.05 -9.26 2.54
CA ASP A 164 -7.73 -8.09 1.98
C ASP A 164 -7.26 -6.86 2.77
N MET A 165 -6.35 -6.10 2.18
CA MET A 165 -5.73 -4.95 2.82
C MET A 165 -6.72 -3.79 2.96
N GLY A 166 -7.69 -3.70 2.02
CA GLY A 166 -8.74 -2.68 2.06
C GLY A 166 -9.73 -2.88 3.21
N LYS A 167 -9.96 -4.13 3.61
CA LYS A 167 -10.84 -4.48 4.74
C LYS A 167 -10.09 -4.79 6.03
N GLY A 168 -8.76 -4.91 5.98
CA GLY A 168 -7.97 -5.33 7.13
C GLY A 168 -8.29 -6.77 7.58
N THR A 169 -8.58 -7.68 6.64
CA THR A 169 -8.94 -9.07 6.95
C THR A 169 -7.92 -10.04 6.41
N VAL A 170 -7.69 -11.12 7.16
CA VAL A 170 -6.84 -12.24 6.73
C VAL A 170 -7.61 -13.54 6.89
N SER A 171 -7.52 -14.42 5.91
CA SER A 171 -8.15 -15.73 5.97
C SER A 171 -7.22 -16.82 5.45
N SER A 172 -7.30 -17.99 6.08
CA SER A 172 -6.70 -19.24 5.62
C SER A 172 -7.72 -20.36 5.75
N ASP A 173 -7.89 -21.13 4.69
CA ASP A 173 -8.72 -22.33 4.67
C ASP A 173 -7.88 -23.61 4.78
N GLU A 174 -6.60 -23.47 5.07
CA GLU A 174 -5.67 -24.57 5.32
C GLU A 174 -5.22 -24.60 6.76
N ARG A 175 -4.64 -25.73 7.16
CA ARG A 175 -4.15 -25.95 8.52
C ARG A 175 -3.18 -24.85 8.96
N VAL A 176 -3.41 -24.40 10.17
CA VAL A 176 -2.63 -23.38 10.86
C VAL A 176 -2.03 -23.98 12.12
N ASP A 177 -0.72 -23.82 12.29
CA ASP A 177 0.00 -24.17 13.51
C ASP A 177 0.48 -22.88 14.17
N VAL A 178 -0.02 -22.59 15.38
CA VAL A 178 0.31 -21.38 16.14
C VAL A 178 1.08 -21.77 17.40
N LYS A 179 2.21 -21.11 17.60
CA LYS A 179 2.96 -21.17 18.84
C LYS A 179 2.69 -19.92 19.66
N LEU A 180 2.20 -20.14 20.85
CA LEU A 180 1.94 -19.12 21.85
C LEU A 180 3.12 -19.06 22.84
N THR A 181 3.18 -18.02 23.65
CA THR A 181 4.21 -17.89 24.69
C THR A 181 4.17 -19.04 25.71
N ASN A 182 2.97 -19.60 25.96
CA ASN A 182 2.71 -20.61 26.96
C ASN A 182 1.99 -21.86 26.41
N GLY A 183 2.20 -22.18 25.12
CA GLY A 183 1.58 -23.34 24.53
C GLY A 183 1.57 -23.33 23.01
N THR A 184 0.82 -24.25 22.44
CA THR A 184 0.63 -24.39 20.99
C THR A 184 -0.86 -24.55 20.67
N LEU A 185 -1.28 -24.05 19.51
CA LEU A 185 -2.63 -24.17 18.99
C LEU A 185 -2.55 -24.63 17.53
N THR A 186 -3.41 -25.59 17.16
CA THR A 186 -3.58 -26.01 15.78
C THR A 186 -5.05 -25.91 15.40
N ALA A 187 -5.33 -25.54 14.15
CA ALA A 187 -6.68 -25.45 13.60
C ALA A 187 -6.69 -25.72 12.11
N ASP A 188 -7.83 -26.01 11.53
CA ASP A 188 -7.96 -26.19 10.07
C ASP A 188 -8.12 -24.88 9.32
N LYS A 189 -8.65 -23.84 9.99
CA LYS A 189 -8.92 -22.54 9.38
C LYS A 189 -8.58 -21.40 10.33
N LEU A 190 -8.18 -20.28 9.72
CA LEU A 190 -7.94 -19.01 10.42
C LEU A 190 -8.75 -17.90 9.76
N ARG A 191 -9.38 -17.06 10.57
CA ARG A 191 -10.02 -15.81 10.17
C ARG A 191 -9.56 -14.70 11.11
N ILE A 192 -9.00 -13.66 10.54
CA ILE A 192 -8.61 -12.44 11.26
C ILE A 192 -9.45 -11.31 10.66
N THR A 193 -10.11 -10.54 11.52
CA THR A 193 -10.96 -9.41 11.13
C THR A 193 -10.65 -8.20 12.00
N GLU A 194 -11.26 -7.06 11.68
CA GLU A 194 -11.10 -5.81 12.43
C GLU A 194 -9.62 -5.41 12.58
N GLY A 195 -8.88 -5.49 11.45
CA GLY A 195 -7.47 -5.10 11.44
C GLY A 195 -6.53 -5.95 12.30
N GLY A 196 -6.98 -7.10 12.82
CA GLY A 196 -6.19 -7.98 13.67
C GLY A 196 -6.73 -8.15 15.09
N ASP A 197 -7.74 -7.40 15.46
CA ASP A 197 -8.29 -7.41 16.84
C ASP A 197 -9.09 -8.66 17.14
N VAL A 198 -9.74 -9.24 16.11
CA VAL A 198 -10.50 -10.47 16.24
C VAL A 198 -9.83 -11.60 15.47
N ILE A 199 -9.35 -12.60 16.19
CA ILE A 199 -8.74 -13.81 15.62
C ILE A 199 -9.66 -15.01 15.95
N ARG A 200 -10.12 -15.70 14.90
CA ARG A 200 -10.98 -16.88 15.01
C ARG A 200 -10.29 -18.09 14.38
N PHE A 201 -10.26 -19.17 15.15
CA PHE A 201 -9.80 -20.47 14.70
C PHE A 201 -10.99 -21.40 14.53
N GLU A 202 -11.07 -22.14 13.42
CA GLU A 202 -12.20 -23.01 13.10
C GLU A 202 -11.70 -24.37 12.61
N GLY A 203 -12.46 -25.43 12.95
CA GLY A 203 -12.18 -26.81 12.57
C GLY A 203 -11.03 -27.45 13.34
N ASN A 204 -11.30 -28.57 13.97
CA ASN A 204 -10.31 -29.39 14.71
C ASN A 204 -9.33 -28.59 15.58
N VAL A 205 -9.86 -27.59 16.28
CA VAL A 205 -9.04 -26.71 17.12
C VAL A 205 -8.53 -27.51 18.32
N VAL A 206 -7.21 -27.64 18.41
CA VAL A 206 -6.52 -28.29 19.53
C VAL A 206 -5.54 -27.29 20.13
N MET A 207 -5.67 -27.04 21.43
CA MET A 207 -4.78 -26.17 22.17
C MET A 207 -4.07 -26.97 23.27
N HIS A 208 -2.76 -26.92 23.29
CA HIS A 208 -1.91 -27.44 24.35
C HIS A 208 -1.33 -26.27 25.12
N LEU A 209 -1.60 -26.20 26.40
CA LEU A 209 -1.01 -25.22 27.29
C LEU A 209 0.12 -25.88 28.07
N ASP A 210 1.27 -25.26 28.08
CA ASP A 210 2.35 -25.62 28.96
C ASP A 210 1.94 -25.27 30.40
N LYS A 211 2.36 -26.09 31.39
CA LYS A 211 2.11 -25.76 32.78
C LYS A 211 2.69 -24.38 33.06
N LEU A 212 1.81 -23.44 33.39
CA LEU A 212 2.25 -22.25 34.07
C LEU A 212 2.87 -22.74 35.38
N ASP A 213 4.16 -22.52 35.59
CA ASP A 213 4.74 -22.60 36.92
C ASP A 213 3.98 -21.57 37.74
N ASP A 214 3.03 -22.09 38.56
CA ASP A 214 2.23 -21.29 39.43
C ASP A 214 3.16 -20.70 40.51
N PRO A 215 3.51 -19.40 40.45
CA PRO A 215 4.36 -18.80 41.48
C PRO A 215 3.61 -18.66 42.81
N ALA A 216 2.38 -19.14 42.90
CA ALA A 216 1.53 -19.07 44.08
C ALA A 216 1.32 -20.40 44.83
N ALA A 217 2.15 -21.41 44.55
CA ALA A 217 2.37 -22.45 45.56
C ALA A 217 3.38 -21.95 46.62
N ALA A 218 3.32 -20.66 46.98
CA ALA A 218 3.88 -20.19 48.22
C ALA A 218 3.08 -20.89 49.33
N GLN A 219 3.74 -21.87 49.94
CA GLN A 219 3.30 -22.57 51.14
C GLN A 219 2.59 -21.60 52.08
N PRO A 220 1.40 -21.93 52.60
CA PRO A 220 0.84 -21.14 53.68
C PRO A 220 1.88 -21.13 54.80
N ALA A 221 2.36 -19.93 55.13
CA ALA A 221 3.26 -19.74 56.26
C ALA A 221 2.69 -20.46 57.47
N PRO A 222 3.49 -21.19 58.26
CA PRO A 222 3.00 -21.85 59.47
C PRO A 222 2.39 -20.78 60.36
N VAL A 223 1.11 -20.92 60.65
CA VAL A 223 0.41 -20.07 61.57
C VAL A 223 0.99 -20.35 62.93
N GLU A 224 1.87 -19.49 63.41
CA GLU A 224 2.39 -19.49 64.77
C GLU A 224 1.20 -19.30 65.72
N PRO A 225 0.93 -20.23 66.68
CA PRO A 225 -0.22 -20.08 67.56
C PRO A 225 0.00 -18.86 68.46
N ALA A 226 -0.95 -17.94 68.40
CA ALA A 226 -0.99 -16.75 69.24
C ALA A 226 -0.94 -17.14 70.72
N PRO A 227 -0.14 -16.48 71.58
CA PRO A 227 -0.03 -16.80 73.01
C PRO A 227 -1.35 -16.54 73.71
N SER A 228 -1.88 -17.58 74.42
CA SER A 228 -3.07 -17.52 75.23
C SER A 228 -2.99 -16.44 76.29
N ALA A 229 -3.81 -15.42 76.16
CA ALA A 229 -4.01 -14.40 77.19
C ALA A 229 -4.63 -15.05 78.43
N LYS A 230 -3.87 -15.17 79.49
CA LYS A 230 -4.33 -15.58 80.83
C LYS A 230 -5.36 -14.58 81.32
N SER A 231 -6.61 -15.09 81.52
CA SER A 231 -7.67 -14.45 82.26
C SER A 231 -7.26 -14.27 83.73
N LYS A 232 -6.98 -13.05 84.13
CA LYS A 232 -6.93 -12.70 85.57
C LYS A 232 -8.31 -12.29 86.03
N ASN A 233 -8.98 -13.27 86.62
CA ASN A 233 -10.11 -13.05 87.42
C ASN A 233 -9.67 -12.39 88.74
N LYS A 234 -10.09 -11.17 89.01
CA LYS A 234 -9.88 -10.51 90.26
C LYS A 234 -11.26 -10.05 90.82
N SER A 235 -11.79 -10.97 91.57
CA SER A 235 -12.81 -10.70 92.55
C SER A 235 -12.31 -9.65 93.57
N ALA A 236 -13.03 -8.61 93.81
CA ALA A 236 -12.96 -7.82 95.02
C ALA A 236 -14.30 -7.20 95.35
N ASN A 237 -14.75 -7.63 96.22
CA ASN A 237 -15.67 -7.51 97.36
C ASN A 237 -15.60 -6.13 98.06
N SER A 238 -16.78 -5.60 98.40
CA SER A 238 -17.11 -4.88 99.63
C SER A 238 -16.57 -3.48 99.86
N LYS A 239 -17.30 -2.43 99.87
CA LYS A 239 -18.25 -2.00 100.94
C LYS A 239 -18.99 -0.78 100.45
#